data_2dc7748320564ca8af47f3603d356459
#
_entry.id   2dc7748320564ca8af47f3603d356459
#
_cell.length_a   1.000
_cell.length_b   1.000
_cell.length_c   1.000
_cell.angle_alpha   90.00
_cell.angle_beta   90.00
_cell.angle_gamma   90.00
#
_symmetry.space_group_name_H-M   'P 1'
#
loop_
_entity.id
_entity.type
_entity.pdbx_description
1 polymer ?
#
loop_
_entity_poly.entity_id
_entity_poly.type
_entity_poly.pdbx_seq_one_letter_code
_entity_poly.pdbx_strand_id
1 'polypeptide(L)'
;MATAEDVLNIARGELGYYAPEDPEPGSKYGRWMADVTGEDWLRGPSRDIWWCCCFSSWCLAQAGVECPGFPSYNTDLVLSANPPRVPLSQALSGDIVIWDWDGNGATDHIGIIEDPRAMITIEGNKDNAVKRVNRSSVNYLVRAVIRPAYSGVEVDHERPSTSDPVAGMAQLVIDGRYGNYPERVDNLYKEVQSCVDALWFGADVSGYPSAVVAFSQCVMRGDYGNYPERVGNVYATVQAAVDAMYH
;
A
#
# COMPACT_ATOMS: atom_id res chain seq x y z
N MET A 1 7.62 16.93 -15.51
CA MET A 1 7.19 15.55 -15.30
C MET A 1 6.35 15.54 -14.03
N ALA A 2 5.27 14.78 -14.00
CA ALA A 2 4.29 14.79 -12.90
C ALA A 2 4.77 14.03 -11.66
N THR A 3 4.26 14.38 -10.51
CA THR A 3 4.56 13.79 -9.20
C THR A 3 3.46 12.80 -8.79
N ALA A 4 3.72 11.98 -7.78
CA ALA A 4 2.70 11.12 -7.16
C ALA A 4 1.53 11.96 -6.59
N GLU A 5 1.84 13.14 -6.04
CA GLU A 5 0.84 14.05 -5.49
C GLU A 5 -0.09 14.64 -6.57
N ASP A 6 0.41 14.86 -7.79
CA ASP A 6 -0.44 15.29 -8.92
C ASP A 6 -1.50 14.23 -9.24
N VAL A 7 -1.10 12.94 -9.28
CA VAL A 7 -2.05 11.83 -9.48
C VAL A 7 -3.05 11.74 -8.33
N LEU A 8 -2.59 11.87 -7.09
CA LEU A 8 -3.46 11.83 -5.92
C LEU A 8 -4.44 13.00 -5.88
N ASN A 9 -4.02 14.20 -6.27
CA ASN A 9 -4.90 15.37 -6.33
C ASN A 9 -5.99 15.20 -7.38
N ILE A 10 -5.66 14.61 -8.52
CA ILE A 10 -6.65 14.23 -9.54
C ILE A 10 -7.63 13.19 -8.97
N ALA A 11 -7.12 12.12 -8.35
CA ALA A 11 -7.97 11.08 -7.77
C ALA A 11 -8.87 11.60 -6.65
N ARG A 12 -8.35 12.49 -5.79
CA ARG A 12 -9.12 13.15 -4.71
C ARG A 12 -10.22 14.05 -5.26
N GLY A 13 -9.97 14.73 -6.38
CA GLY A 13 -10.96 15.57 -7.07
C GLY A 13 -12.16 14.78 -7.59
N GLU A 14 -12.01 13.47 -7.76
CA GLU A 14 -13.05 12.56 -8.23
C GLU A 14 -13.86 11.88 -7.11
N LEU A 15 -13.47 12.06 -5.85
CA LEU A 15 -14.18 11.46 -4.72
C LEU A 15 -15.64 11.91 -4.70
N GLY A 16 -16.53 10.92 -4.58
CA GLY A 16 -17.96 11.13 -4.60
C GLY A 16 -18.60 11.03 -6.00
N TYR A 17 -17.80 10.90 -7.07
CA TYR A 17 -18.36 10.54 -8.37
C TYR A 17 -19.16 9.22 -8.23
N TYR A 18 -20.40 9.24 -8.70
CA TYR A 18 -21.30 8.08 -8.68
C TYR A 18 -21.84 7.85 -10.09
N ALA A 19 -21.39 6.79 -10.72
CA ALA A 19 -21.66 6.55 -12.13
C ALA A 19 -23.16 6.43 -12.52
N PRO A 20 -24.06 5.91 -11.64
CA PRO A 20 -25.51 5.93 -11.95
C PRO A 20 -26.15 7.33 -12.04
N GLU A 21 -25.48 8.37 -11.50
CA GLU A 21 -25.92 9.77 -11.59
C GLU A 21 -25.19 10.54 -12.69
N ASP A 22 -24.29 9.89 -13.43
CA ASP A 22 -23.65 10.49 -14.60
C ASP A 22 -24.74 10.80 -15.67
N PRO A 23 -24.75 12.01 -16.25
CA PRO A 23 -25.75 12.39 -17.25
C PRO A 23 -25.68 11.55 -18.53
N GLU A 24 -24.53 10.92 -18.80
CA GLU A 24 -24.35 10.01 -19.92
C GLU A 24 -24.28 8.55 -19.44
N PRO A 25 -24.77 7.59 -20.24
CA PRO A 25 -24.72 6.16 -19.91
C PRO A 25 -23.30 5.68 -19.65
N GLY A 26 -23.15 4.77 -18.67
CA GLY A 26 -21.86 4.23 -18.26
C GLY A 26 -21.12 5.14 -17.29
N SER A 27 -19.84 4.86 -17.06
CA SER A 27 -18.97 5.76 -16.31
C SER A 27 -18.16 6.64 -17.24
N LYS A 28 -17.85 7.89 -16.85
CA LYS A 28 -16.97 8.76 -17.65
C LYS A 28 -15.60 8.14 -17.91
N TYR A 29 -15.11 7.29 -17.00
CA TYR A 29 -13.82 6.59 -17.14
C TYR A 29 -13.89 5.46 -18.16
N GLY A 30 -15.01 4.72 -18.20
CA GLY A 30 -15.25 3.71 -19.23
C GLY A 30 -15.38 4.34 -20.61
N ARG A 31 -16.13 5.45 -20.72
CA ARG A 31 -16.26 6.20 -21.99
C ARG A 31 -14.91 6.72 -22.48
N TRP A 32 -14.12 7.34 -21.57
CA TRP A 32 -12.77 7.78 -21.90
C TRP A 32 -11.86 6.61 -22.35
N MET A 33 -11.93 5.49 -21.67
CA MET A 33 -11.13 4.31 -22.03
C MET A 33 -11.55 3.76 -23.40
N ALA A 34 -12.85 3.78 -23.72
CA ALA A 34 -13.35 3.41 -25.04
C ALA A 34 -12.76 4.30 -26.15
N ASP A 35 -12.66 5.61 -25.90
CA ASP A 35 -12.03 6.55 -26.84
C ASP A 35 -10.54 6.25 -27.04
N VAL A 36 -9.85 5.88 -25.96
CA VAL A 36 -8.41 5.59 -25.99
C VAL A 36 -8.09 4.26 -26.67
N THR A 37 -8.93 3.24 -26.46
CA THR A 37 -8.66 1.86 -26.91
C THR A 37 -9.44 1.43 -28.15
N GLY A 38 -10.53 2.12 -28.48
CA GLY A 38 -11.48 1.71 -29.52
C GLY A 38 -12.46 0.61 -29.08
N GLU A 39 -12.50 0.29 -27.78
CA GLU A 39 -13.32 -0.76 -27.20
C GLU A 39 -14.71 -0.23 -26.80
N ASP A 40 -15.63 -0.12 -27.75
CA ASP A 40 -16.95 0.51 -27.56
C ASP A 40 -17.78 -0.13 -26.44
N TRP A 41 -17.59 -1.40 -26.11
CA TRP A 41 -18.31 -2.07 -25.03
C TRP A 41 -18.07 -1.42 -23.65
N LEU A 42 -16.96 -0.70 -23.47
CA LEU A 42 -16.66 0.05 -22.24
C LEU A 42 -17.61 1.21 -21.96
N ARG A 43 -18.41 1.62 -22.96
CA ARG A 43 -19.49 2.62 -22.82
C ARG A 43 -20.77 2.03 -22.24
N GLY A 44 -20.80 0.72 -22.00
CA GLY A 44 -21.96 0.03 -21.47
C GLY A 44 -22.37 0.50 -20.07
N PRO A 45 -23.50 0.02 -19.54
CA PRO A 45 -24.00 0.40 -18.22
C PRO A 45 -22.93 0.21 -17.15
N SER A 46 -22.73 1.20 -16.29
CA SER A 46 -21.62 1.21 -15.30
C SER A 46 -21.63 0.03 -14.33
N ARG A 47 -22.82 -0.57 -14.08
CA ARG A 47 -22.96 -1.77 -13.25
C ARG A 47 -22.48 -3.06 -13.92
N ASP A 48 -22.36 -3.07 -15.25
CA ASP A 48 -21.99 -4.23 -16.06
C ASP A 48 -20.53 -4.15 -16.51
N ILE A 49 -19.89 -2.99 -16.32
CA ILE A 49 -18.52 -2.70 -16.71
C ILE A 49 -17.67 -2.51 -15.44
N TRP A 50 -16.59 -3.26 -15.33
CA TRP A 50 -15.62 -3.10 -14.24
C TRP A 50 -14.63 -1.99 -14.59
N TRP A 51 -14.95 -0.75 -14.19
CA TRP A 51 -14.19 0.43 -14.57
C TRP A 51 -13.15 0.89 -13.54
N CYS A 52 -12.77 0.04 -12.57
CA CYS A 52 -11.72 0.35 -11.59
C CYS A 52 -10.36 0.62 -12.26
N CYS A 53 -9.98 -0.21 -13.25
CA CYS A 53 -8.75 -0.03 -14.00
C CYS A 53 -8.81 1.20 -14.93
N CYS A 54 -9.98 1.48 -15.51
CA CYS A 54 -10.20 2.70 -16.31
C CYS A 54 -9.99 3.97 -15.47
N PHE A 55 -10.47 3.98 -14.22
CA PHE A 55 -10.27 5.10 -13.30
C PHE A 55 -8.79 5.36 -12.98
N SER A 56 -8.06 4.31 -12.58
CA SER A 56 -6.63 4.44 -12.26
C SER A 56 -5.83 4.87 -13.49
N SER A 57 -6.17 4.32 -14.66
CA SER A 57 -5.57 4.72 -15.94
C SER A 57 -5.85 6.18 -16.28
N TRP A 58 -7.10 6.63 -16.06
CA TRP A 58 -7.49 8.01 -16.28
C TRP A 58 -6.72 8.97 -15.39
N CYS A 59 -6.58 8.66 -14.10
CA CYS A 59 -5.82 9.50 -13.17
C CYS A 59 -4.35 9.67 -13.61
N LEU A 60 -3.68 8.57 -14.00
CA LEU A 60 -2.32 8.62 -14.51
C LEU A 60 -2.22 9.45 -15.79
N ALA A 61 -3.15 9.24 -16.74
CA ALA A 61 -3.18 9.98 -18.01
C ALA A 61 -3.42 11.48 -17.81
N GLN A 62 -4.36 11.87 -16.92
CA GLN A 62 -4.62 13.28 -16.62
C GLN A 62 -3.39 13.97 -15.98
N ALA A 63 -2.62 13.24 -15.20
CA ALA A 63 -1.36 13.73 -14.63
C ALA A 63 -0.20 13.72 -15.66
N GLY A 64 -0.37 13.11 -16.82
CA GLY A 64 0.72 12.93 -17.80
C GLY A 64 1.78 11.95 -17.32
N VAL A 65 1.42 10.96 -16.52
CA VAL A 65 2.29 9.91 -16.01
C VAL A 65 2.23 8.69 -16.92
N GLU A 66 3.38 8.31 -17.48
CA GLU A 66 3.52 7.08 -18.25
C GLU A 66 3.91 5.93 -17.34
N CYS A 67 3.25 4.78 -17.52
CA CYS A 67 3.57 3.55 -16.81
C CYS A 67 3.29 2.35 -17.74
N PRO A 68 4.20 1.39 -17.89
CA PRO A 68 3.96 0.19 -18.68
C PRO A 68 2.66 -0.51 -18.26
N GLY A 69 1.83 -0.87 -19.24
CA GLY A 69 0.52 -1.47 -19.00
C GLY A 69 -0.63 -0.48 -18.82
N PHE A 70 -0.36 0.82 -18.74
CA PHE A 70 -1.37 1.88 -18.69
C PHE A 70 -1.30 2.76 -19.96
N PRO A 71 -2.43 3.27 -20.47
CA PRO A 71 -3.79 3.03 -19.98
C PRO A 71 -4.31 1.61 -20.29
N SER A 72 -5.14 1.07 -19.39
CA SER A 72 -5.76 -0.24 -19.56
C SER A 72 -7.12 -0.29 -18.86
N TYR A 73 -8.00 -1.16 -19.35
CA TYR A 73 -9.26 -1.51 -18.71
C TYR A 73 -9.19 -2.84 -17.93
N ASN A 74 -8.07 -3.55 -18.02
CA ASN A 74 -7.91 -4.88 -17.45
C ASN A 74 -6.61 -4.97 -16.63
N THR A 75 -6.71 -5.39 -15.39
CA THR A 75 -5.62 -5.47 -14.43
C THR A 75 -4.59 -6.56 -14.75
N ASP A 76 -5.01 -7.67 -15.37
CA ASP A 76 -4.08 -8.72 -15.82
C ASP A 76 -3.24 -8.23 -17.01
N LEU A 77 -3.83 -7.43 -17.92
CA LEU A 77 -3.08 -6.79 -19.02
C LEU A 77 -2.04 -5.81 -18.46
N VAL A 78 -2.39 -5.06 -17.41
CA VAL A 78 -1.42 -4.19 -16.72
C VAL A 78 -0.24 -5.02 -16.24
N LEU A 79 -0.49 -6.13 -15.52
CA LEU A 79 0.58 -6.96 -14.98
C LEU A 79 1.41 -7.66 -16.06
N SER A 80 0.78 -8.04 -17.18
CA SER A 80 1.47 -8.70 -18.30
C SER A 80 2.47 -7.79 -19.02
N ALA A 81 2.27 -6.47 -18.98
CA ALA A 81 3.20 -5.48 -19.49
C ALA A 81 4.45 -5.29 -18.61
N ASN A 82 4.55 -6.04 -17.52
CA ASN A 82 5.67 -6.04 -16.58
C ASN A 82 6.05 -4.63 -16.05
N PRO A 83 5.10 -3.88 -15.47
CA PRO A 83 5.40 -2.57 -14.90
C PRO A 83 6.39 -2.67 -13.73
N PRO A 84 7.06 -1.57 -13.37
CA PRO A 84 7.92 -1.52 -12.17
C PRO A 84 7.13 -1.88 -10.92
N ARG A 85 7.58 -2.88 -10.16
CA ARG A 85 6.91 -3.37 -8.95
C ARG A 85 7.77 -3.14 -7.72
N VAL A 86 7.10 -2.90 -6.60
CA VAL A 86 7.73 -2.79 -5.29
C VAL A 86 7.04 -3.75 -4.31
N PRO A 87 7.73 -4.25 -3.29
CA PRO A 87 7.08 -4.96 -2.19
C PRO A 87 6.03 -4.07 -1.52
N LEU A 88 4.94 -4.64 -1.00
CA LEU A 88 3.91 -3.90 -0.27
C LEU A 88 4.49 -3.11 0.90
N SER A 89 5.49 -3.67 1.59
CA SER A 89 6.21 -3.02 2.70
C SER A 89 6.99 -1.75 2.28
N GLN A 90 7.19 -1.54 0.97
CA GLN A 90 7.85 -0.36 0.41
C GLN A 90 6.87 0.54 -0.35
N ALA A 91 5.56 0.28 -0.23
CA ALA A 91 4.55 1.08 -0.88
C ALA A 91 4.62 2.55 -0.44
N LEU A 92 4.39 3.46 -1.38
CA LEU A 92 4.33 4.90 -1.15
C LEU A 92 2.99 5.45 -1.62
N SER A 93 2.66 6.65 -1.16
CA SER A 93 1.52 7.39 -1.68
C SER A 93 1.67 7.63 -3.18
N GLY A 94 0.61 7.35 -3.94
CA GLY A 94 0.61 7.40 -5.41
C GLY A 94 0.94 6.06 -6.08
N ASP A 95 1.46 5.06 -5.37
CA ASP A 95 1.63 3.72 -5.93
C ASP A 95 0.25 3.12 -6.28
N ILE A 96 0.23 2.25 -7.28
CA ILE A 96 -0.96 1.54 -7.72
C ILE A 96 -0.96 0.15 -7.10
N VAL A 97 -2.05 -0.23 -6.43
CA VAL A 97 -2.19 -1.56 -5.84
C VAL A 97 -3.22 -2.39 -6.60
N ILE A 98 -2.90 -3.67 -6.82
CA ILE A 98 -3.77 -4.65 -7.49
C ILE A 98 -4.01 -5.82 -6.54
N TRP A 99 -5.28 -6.26 -6.47
CA TRP A 99 -5.71 -7.39 -5.66
C TRP A 99 -6.16 -8.57 -6.49
N ASP A 100 -6.00 -9.75 -5.89
CA ASP A 100 -6.56 -11.03 -6.29
C ASP A 100 -7.36 -11.54 -5.08
N TRP A 101 -8.70 -11.38 -5.12
CA TRP A 101 -9.56 -11.59 -3.94
C TRP A 101 -9.74 -13.05 -3.56
N ASP A 102 -9.66 -13.94 -4.52
CA ASP A 102 -9.91 -15.37 -4.32
C ASP A 102 -8.65 -16.25 -4.45
N GLY A 103 -7.50 -15.64 -4.77
CA GLY A 103 -6.21 -16.33 -4.86
C GLY A 103 -6.10 -17.26 -6.07
N ASN A 104 -6.91 -17.05 -7.10
CA ASN A 104 -6.92 -17.91 -8.31
C ASN A 104 -5.83 -17.55 -9.32
N GLY A 105 -5.11 -16.43 -9.09
CA GLY A 105 -4.02 -15.91 -9.93
C GLY A 105 -4.46 -14.87 -10.95
N ALA A 106 -5.76 -14.72 -11.23
CA ALA A 106 -6.32 -13.60 -11.95
C ALA A 106 -6.51 -12.40 -11.01
N THR A 107 -6.49 -11.20 -11.56
CA THR A 107 -6.61 -10.00 -10.73
C THR A 107 -8.01 -9.39 -10.84
N ASP A 108 -8.55 -8.96 -9.69
CA ASP A 108 -9.96 -8.57 -9.56
C ASP A 108 -10.16 -7.08 -9.41
N HIS A 109 -9.20 -6.36 -8.83
CA HIS A 109 -9.39 -4.96 -8.46
C HIS A 109 -8.09 -4.18 -8.43
N ILE A 110 -8.22 -2.84 -8.51
CA ILE A 110 -7.10 -1.90 -8.54
C ILE A 110 -7.48 -0.61 -7.83
N GLY A 111 -6.50 0.02 -7.18
CA GLY A 111 -6.66 1.33 -6.56
C GLY A 111 -5.36 2.11 -6.52
N ILE A 112 -5.44 3.39 -6.18
CA ILE A 112 -4.32 4.29 -5.97
C ILE A 112 -4.09 4.42 -4.47
N ILE A 113 -2.90 4.10 -3.98
CA ILE A 113 -2.56 4.20 -2.55
C ILE A 113 -2.48 5.67 -2.16
N GLU A 114 -3.31 6.10 -1.24
CA GLU A 114 -3.26 7.45 -0.66
C GLU A 114 -2.43 7.47 0.63
N ASP A 115 -2.64 6.51 1.52
CA ASP A 115 -1.84 6.32 2.71
C ASP A 115 -1.38 4.85 2.80
N PRO A 116 -0.10 4.57 2.54
CA PRO A 116 0.41 3.21 2.59
C PRO A 116 0.47 2.62 4.01
N ARG A 117 0.53 3.46 5.05
CA ARG A 117 0.60 3.00 6.45
C ARG A 117 -0.75 2.47 6.92
N ALA A 118 -1.80 3.23 6.67
CA ALA A 118 -3.17 2.85 7.01
C ALA A 118 -3.83 1.99 5.91
N MET A 119 -3.13 1.76 4.80
CA MET A 119 -3.64 1.14 3.59
C MET A 119 -4.95 1.79 3.13
N ILE A 120 -4.94 3.11 3.06
CA ILE A 120 -6.03 3.90 2.48
C ILE A 120 -5.78 4.03 0.99
N THR A 121 -6.80 3.70 0.20
CA THR A 121 -6.76 3.79 -1.25
C THR A 121 -7.89 4.66 -1.79
N ILE A 122 -7.70 5.24 -2.97
CA ILE A 122 -8.77 5.85 -3.76
C ILE A 122 -9.05 4.90 -4.93
N GLU A 123 -10.29 4.45 -5.01
CA GLU A 123 -10.71 3.39 -5.92
C GLU A 123 -11.88 3.81 -6.79
N GLY A 124 -11.79 3.52 -8.07
CA GLY A 124 -12.92 3.56 -8.98
C GLY A 124 -13.73 2.27 -8.90
N ASN A 125 -14.99 2.36 -9.26
CA ASN A 125 -15.96 1.26 -9.29
C ASN A 125 -16.16 0.55 -7.92
N LYS A 126 -15.85 1.22 -6.83
CA LYS A 126 -16.23 0.75 -5.50
C LYS A 126 -17.71 1.11 -5.25
N ASP A 127 -18.59 0.13 -5.41
CA ASP A 127 -20.05 0.31 -5.38
C ASP A 127 -20.54 1.34 -6.43
N ASN A 128 -20.04 1.23 -7.67
CA ASN A 128 -20.29 2.16 -8.77
C ASN A 128 -19.86 3.62 -8.52
N ALA A 129 -18.94 3.85 -7.60
CA ALA A 129 -18.47 5.18 -7.22
C ALA A 129 -16.94 5.25 -7.17
N VAL A 130 -16.41 6.49 -7.10
CA VAL A 130 -15.04 6.74 -6.67
C VAL A 130 -15.04 6.96 -5.17
N LYS A 131 -14.35 6.09 -4.44
CA LYS A 131 -14.33 6.08 -2.98
C LYS A 131 -12.93 6.02 -2.38
N ARG A 132 -12.79 6.62 -1.21
CA ARG A 132 -11.67 6.35 -0.31
C ARG A 132 -12.00 5.12 0.52
N VAL A 133 -11.10 4.13 0.53
CA VAL A 133 -11.34 2.82 1.14
C VAL A 133 -10.16 2.44 2.04
N ASN A 134 -10.45 1.92 3.23
CA ASN A 134 -9.44 1.28 4.06
C ASN A 134 -9.34 -0.21 3.68
N ARG A 135 -8.14 -0.65 3.26
CA ARG A 135 -7.85 -2.01 2.81
C ARG A 135 -6.94 -2.79 3.75
N SER A 136 -6.66 -2.26 4.94
CA SER A 136 -5.74 -2.88 5.91
C SER A 136 -6.09 -4.33 6.24
N SER A 137 -7.37 -4.68 6.30
CA SER A 137 -7.84 -6.05 6.60
C SER A 137 -7.64 -7.06 5.46
N VAL A 138 -7.29 -6.60 4.26
CA VAL A 138 -7.13 -7.44 3.06
C VAL A 138 -5.75 -7.28 2.39
N ASN A 139 -4.76 -6.79 3.13
CA ASN A 139 -3.40 -6.64 2.64
C ASN A 139 -2.78 -7.96 2.14
N TYR A 140 -3.16 -9.07 2.72
CA TYR A 140 -2.70 -10.41 2.33
C TYR A 140 -3.20 -10.86 0.95
N LEU A 141 -4.17 -10.15 0.37
CA LEU A 141 -4.70 -10.39 -0.98
C LEU A 141 -4.08 -9.48 -2.04
N VAL A 142 -3.09 -8.66 -1.66
CA VAL A 142 -2.37 -7.82 -2.62
C VAL A 142 -1.53 -8.69 -3.54
N ARG A 143 -1.83 -8.59 -4.83
CA ARG A 143 -1.13 -9.32 -5.91
C ARG A 143 0.12 -8.57 -6.37
N ALA A 144 0.04 -7.25 -6.45
CA ALA A 144 1.15 -6.39 -6.85
C ALA A 144 0.97 -4.95 -6.36
N VAL A 145 2.09 -4.28 -6.11
CA VAL A 145 2.17 -2.83 -6.01
C VAL A 145 3.06 -2.33 -7.13
N ILE A 146 2.54 -1.41 -7.94
CA ILE A 146 3.22 -0.83 -9.10
C ILE A 146 3.61 0.59 -8.75
N ARG A 147 4.86 0.96 -9.01
CA ARG A 147 5.34 2.34 -8.87
C ARG A 147 5.53 2.98 -10.23
N PRO A 148 4.63 3.89 -10.66
CA PRO A 148 4.82 4.67 -11.86
C PRO A 148 6.08 5.54 -11.78
N ALA A 149 6.63 5.92 -12.93
CA ALA A 149 7.79 6.80 -12.99
C ALA A 149 7.38 8.27 -12.72
N TYR A 150 7.37 8.65 -11.44
CA TYR A 150 7.11 10.03 -11.03
C TYR A 150 8.37 10.90 -11.12
N SER A 151 8.22 12.20 -11.47
CA SER A 151 9.30 13.15 -11.32
C SER A 151 9.42 13.62 -9.87
N GLY A 152 10.62 13.84 -9.40
CA GLY A 152 10.85 14.29 -8.03
C GLY A 152 10.66 13.19 -6.98
N VAL A 153 10.39 11.96 -7.38
CA VAL A 153 10.77 10.80 -6.62
C VAL A 153 12.27 10.59 -6.92
N GLU A 154 13.14 11.46 -6.44
CA GLU A 154 14.16 10.89 -5.58
C GLU A 154 13.35 10.02 -4.63
N VAL A 155 13.61 8.72 -4.73
CA VAL A 155 13.25 7.80 -3.66
C VAL A 155 14.00 8.36 -2.48
N ASP A 156 13.39 9.40 -1.85
CA ASP A 156 13.81 9.79 -0.54
C ASP A 156 13.42 8.63 0.35
N HIS A 157 14.29 7.63 0.28
CA HIS A 157 14.58 6.77 1.39
C HIS A 157 15.28 7.63 2.47
N GLU A 158 14.72 8.79 2.76
CA GLU A 158 14.67 9.27 4.10
C GLU A 158 13.54 8.51 4.83
N ARG A 159 13.68 7.21 4.75
CA ARG A 159 13.83 6.43 5.98
C ARG A 159 14.75 7.27 6.84
N PRO A 160 14.33 7.79 8.02
CA PRO A 160 15.31 8.43 8.89
C PRO A 160 16.52 7.51 8.85
N SER A 161 17.69 8.07 8.55
CA SER A 161 18.97 7.37 8.45
C SER A 161 19.33 6.88 9.86
N THR A 162 18.61 5.93 10.29
CA THR A 162 18.83 5.11 11.44
C THR A 162 18.84 3.70 10.89
N SER A 163 20.01 3.10 10.97
CA SER A 163 20.17 1.67 11.15
C SER A 163 18.89 0.87 10.94
N ASP A 164 18.94 -0.12 10.05
CA ASP A 164 17.93 -1.18 9.91
C ASP A 164 17.10 -1.29 11.21
N PRO A 165 15.76 -1.11 11.17
CA PRO A 165 14.94 -1.17 12.38
C PRO A 165 15.16 -2.43 13.19
N VAL A 166 15.49 -3.55 12.53
CA VAL A 166 15.83 -4.83 13.15
C VAL A 166 17.17 -4.72 13.87
N ALA A 167 18.19 -4.12 13.23
CA ALA A 167 19.50 -3.88 13.86
C ALA A 167 19.39 -2.93 15.07
N GLY A 168 18.55 -1.90 14.96
CA GLY A 168 18.26 -1.01 16.09
C GLY A 168 17.59 -1.73 17.26
N MET A 169 16.64 -2.62 17.01
CA MET A 169 16.01 -3.46 18.03
C MET A 169 17.01 -4.45 18.64
N ALA A 170 17.87 -5.06 17.81
CA ALA A 170 18.93 -5.96 18.28
C ALA A 170 19.90 -5.24 19.22
N GLN A 171 20.28 -4.00 18.92
CA GLN A 171 21.13 -3.19 19.81
C GLN A 171 20.45 -2.94 21.17
N LEU A 172 19.14 -2.61 21.19
CA LEU A 172 18.40 -2.44 22.45
C LEU A 172 18.36 -3.73 23.29
N VAL A 173 18.33 -4.89 22.63
CA VAL A 173 18.45 -6.21 23.31
C VAL A 173 19.85 -6.39 23.89
N ILE A 174 20.90 -6.09 23.12
CA ILE A 174 22.30 -6.17 23.56
C ILE A 174 22.57 -5.24 24.76
N ASP A 175 21.98 -4.04 24.72
CA ASP A 175 22.08 -3.05 25.81
C ASP A 175 21.28 -3.46 27.07
N GLY A 176 20.60 -4.61 27.03
CA GLY A 176 19.91 -5.18 28.19
C GLY A 176 18.50 -4.62 28.45
N ARG A 177 17.93 -3.81 27.54
CA ARG A 177 16.63 -3.14 27.73
C ARG A 177 15.49 -4.12 28.06
N TYR A 178 15.52 -5.32 27.50
CA TYR A 178 14.44 -6.30 27.63
C TYR A 178 14.73 -7.42 28.62
N GLY A 179 15.86 -7.35 29.35
CA GLY A 179 16.27 -8.38 30.28
C GLY A 179 16.75 -9.66 29.59
N ASN A 180 16.71 -10.78 30.35
CA ASN A 180 17.19 -12.08 29.88
C ASN A 180 16.05 -12.98 29.36
N TYR A 181 16.41 -14.02 28.62
CA TYR A 181 15.49 -15.08 28.25
C TYR A 181 15.05 -15.87 29.51
N PRO A 182 13.76 -16.26 29.69
CA PRO A 182 12.66 -16.14 28.71
C PRO A 182 11.88 -14.81 28.74
N GLU A 183 11.99 -14.00 29.81
CA GLU A 183 11.18 -12.78 30.00
C GLU A 183 11.40 -11.74 28.89
N ARG A 184 12.58 -11.78 28.25
CA ARG A 184 12.90 -10.91 27.11
C ARG A 184 11.88 -10.99 26.00
N VAL A 185 11.34 -12.18 25.68
CA VAL A 185 10.36 -12.37 24.63
C VAL A 185 9.12 -11.51 24.87
N ASP A 186 8.57 -11.62 26.08
CA ASP A 186 7.38 -10.89 26.48
C ASP A 186 7.62 -9.39 26.60
N ASN A 187 8.76 -8.98 27.16
CA ASN A 187 9.07 -7.57 27.38
C ASN A 187 9.26 -6.84 26.05
N LEU A 188 9.99 -7.44 25.10
CA LEU A 188 10.19 -6.91 23.77
C LEU A 188 8.87 -6.79 23.03
N TYR A 189 8.06 -7.85 23.01
CA TYR A 189 6.79 -7.83 22.32
C TYR A 189 5.81 -6.84 22.94
N LYS A 190 5.73 -6.74 24.26
CA LYS A 190 4.87 -5.77 24.96
C LYS A 190 5.20 -4.33 24.60
N GLU A 191 6.49 -3.96 24.54
CA GLU A 191 6.88 -2.60 24.17
C GLU A 191 6.55 -2.31 22.72
N VAL A 192 6.85 -3.24 21.79
CA VAL A 192 6.50 -3.10 20.38
C VAL A 192 4.99 -2.98 20.21
N GLN A 193 4.19 -3.85 20.86
CA GLN A 193 2.74 -3.79 20.75
C GLN A 193 2.17 -2.51 21.33
N SER A 194 2.67 -2.06 22.48
CA SER A 194 2.25 -0.78 23.08
C SER A 194 2.55 0.41 22.16
N CYS A 195 3.69 0.40 21.48
CA CYS A 195 4.02 1.42 20.47
C CYS A 195 3.12 1.31 19.22
N VAL A 196 2.82 0.10 18.76
CA VAL A 196 1.85 -0.15 17.67
C VAL A 196 0.49 0.44 18.02
N ASP A 197 0.00 0.19 19.24
CA ASP A 197 -1.29 0.70 19.70
C ASP A 197 -1.29 2.24 19.77
N ALA A 198 -0.20 2.83 20.30
CA ALA A 198 -0.04 4.29 20.34
C ALA A 198 -0.05 4.92 18.93
N LEU A 199 0.70 4.34 17.99
CA LEU A 199 0.72 4.78 16.60
C LEU A 199 -0.65 4.63 15.94
N TRP A 200 -1.36 3.53 16.23
CA TRP A 200 -2.68 3.25 15.68
C TRP A 200 -3.73 4.29 16.10
N PHE A 201 -3.68 4.73 17.36
CA PHE A 201 -4.60 5.71 17.90
C PHE A 201 -4.12 7.15 17.76
N GLY A 202 -2.98 7.40 17.11
CA GLY A 202 -2.42 8.75 16.93
C GLY A 202 -1.91 9.37 18.21
N ALA A 203 -1.54 8.56 19.21
CA ALA A 203 -0.98 9.03 20.47
C ALA A 203 0.51 9.43 20.30
N ASP A 204 1.03 10.20 21.27
CA ASP A 204 2.43 10.59 21.31
C ASP A 204 3.34 9.37 21.53
N VAL A 205 4.29 9.19 20.63
CA VAL A 205 5.29 8.11 20.67
C VAL A 205 6.69 8.59 21.02
N SER A 206 6.85 9.86 21.41
CA SER A 206 8.16 10.45 21.74
C SER A 206 8.85 9.76 22.93
N GLY A 207 8.09 9.05 23.76
CA GLY A 207 8.62 8.26 24.89
C GLY A 207 9.24 6.93 24.49
N TYR A 208 9.07 6.47 23.25
CA TYR A 208 9.68 5.23 22.78
C TYR A 208 11.01 5.50 22.09
N PRO A 209 11.99 4.57 22.19
CA PRO A 209 13.19 4.63 21.36
C PRO A 209 12.84 4.67 19.87
N SER A 210 13.60 5.42 19.07
CA SER A 210 13.37 5.54 17.63
C SER A 210 13.36 4.18 16.91
N ALA A 211 14.19 3.24 17.34
CA ALA A 211 14.23 1.87 16.84
C ALA A 211 12.91 1.12 17.11
N VAL A 212 12.31 1.29 18.31
CA VAL A 212 11.01 0.70 18.65
C VAL A 212 9.91 1.29 17.76
N VAL A 213 9.90 2.61 17.57
CA VAL A 213 8.92 3.26 16.70
C VAL A 213 9.03 2.76 15.26
N ALA A 214 10.23 2.74 14.70
CA ALA A 214 10.48 2.26 13.35
C ALA A 214 10.10 0.77 13.17
N PHE A 215 10.45 -0.07 14.15
CA PHE A 215 10.11 -1.49 14.14
C PHE A 215 8.60 -1.73 14.28
N SER A 216 7.91 -0.96 15.14
CA SER A 216 6.45 -1.01 15.30
C SER A 216 5.72 -0.65 14.02
N GLN A 217 6.25 0.28 13.23
CA GLN A 217 5.74 0.58 11.90
C GLN A 217 5.87 -0.62 10.94
N CYS A 218 6.96 -1.40 11.04
CA CYS A 218 7.10 -2.65 10.30
C CYS A 218 6.04 -3.69 10.71
N VAL A 219 5.78 -3.81 12.01
CA VAL A 219 4.70 -4.68 12.54
C VAL A 219 3.33 -4.25 12.01
N MET A 220 3.04 -2.94 12.00
CA MET A 220 1.77 -2.41 11.47
C MET A 220 1.59 -2.68 9.97
N ARG A 221 2.67 -2.73 9.20
CA ARG A 221 2.65 -3.10 7.78
C ARG A 221 2.41 -4.60 7.54
N GLY A 222 2.46 -5.43 8.60
CA GLY A 222 2.27 -6.87 8.49
C GLY A 222 3.55 -7.67 8.20
N ASP A 223 4.74 -7.06 8.30
CA ASP A 223 6.03 -7.70 7.98
C ASP A 223 6.30 -8.96 8.82
N TYR A 224 5.59 -9.13 9.94
CA TYR A 224 5.76 -10.24 10.89
C TYR A 224 4.51 -11.12 11.06
N GLY A 225 3.54 -11.00 10.14
CA GLY A 225 2.30 -11.78 10.16
C GLY A 225 1.30 -11.33 11.23
N ASN A 226 0.32 -12.20 11.52
CA ASN A 226 -0.77 -11.92 12.45
C ASN A 226 -0.54 -12.58 13.81
N TYR A 227 -1.29 -12.10 14.83
CA TYR A 227 -1.35 -12.76 16.13
C TYR A 227 -2.05 -14.15 15.98
N PRO A 228 -1.57 -15.24 16.64
CA PRO A 228 -0.48 -15.26 17.64
C PRO A 228 0.94 -15.44 17.06
N GLU A 229 1.12 -15.89 15.81
CA GLU A 229 2.44 -16.19 15.24
C GLU A 229 3.37 -14.97 15.22
N ARG A 230 2.81 -13.77 15.13
CA ARG A 230 3.57 -12.50 15.16
C ARG A 230 4.50 -12.40 16.35
N VAL A 231 4.10 -12.88 17.52
CA VAL A 231 4.94 -12.82 18.75
C VAL A 231 6.26 -13.54 18.54
N GLY A 232 6.18 -14.77 18.01
CA GLY A 232 7.35 -15.58 17.69
C GLY A 232 8.21 -14.97 16.56
N ASN A 233 7.57 -14.48 15.51
CA ASN A 233 8.24 -13.91 14.34
C ASN A 233 9.00 -12.62 14.67
N VAL A 234 8.40 -11.74 15.49
CA VAL A 234 9.04 -10.51 15.99
C VAL A 234 10.29 -10.87 16.79
N TYR A 235 10.16 -11.78 17.75
CA TYR A 235 11.31 -12.19 18.58
C TYR A 235 12.40 -12.87 17.75
N ALA A 236 12.04 -13.86 16.92
CA ALA A 236 13.01 -14.60 16.11
C ALA A 236 13.81 -13.68 15.16
N THR A 237 13.16 -12.68 14.57
CA THR A 237 13.82 -11.72 13.68
C THR A 237 14.83 -10.87 14.44
N VAL A 238 14.46 -10.32 15.60
CA VAL A 238 15.37 -9.51 16.42
C VAL A 238 16.50 -10.36 16.99
N GLN A 239 16.21 -11.59 17.44
CA GLN A 239 17.24 -12.50 17.97
C GLN A 239 18.25 -12.90 16.89
N ALA A 240 17.81 -13.20 15.68
CA ALA A 240 18.71 -13.50 14.56
C ALA A 240 19.68 -12.34 14.26
N ALA A 241 19.20 -11.08 14.37
CA ALA A 241 20.06 -9.91 14.21
C ALA A 241 21.02 -9.73 15.38
N VAL A 242 20.59 -10.02 16.62
CA VAL A 242 21.49 -10.07 17.79
C VAL A 242 22.61 -11.08 17.55
N ASP A 243 22.26 -12.30 17.15
CA ASP A 243 23.23 -13.37 16.91
C ASP A 243 24.24 -12.98 15.82
N ALA A 244 23.77 -12.30 14.74
CA ALA A 244 24.63 -11.81 13.66
C ALA A 244 25.60 -10.69 14.09
N MET A 245 25.29 -9.95 15.16
CA MET A 245 26.18 -8.90 15.68
C MET A 245 27.32 -9.45 16.57
N TYR A 246 27.24 -10.71 17.01
CA TYR A 246 28.25 -11.39 17.79
C TYR A 246 29.23 -12.26 16.97
N HIS A 247 28.99 -12.37 15.65
CA HIS A 247 29.82 -13.11 14.70
C HIS A 247 30.45 -12.18 13.65
#